data_ae29d6d5bad660cbec27c07b12f7b49f
#
_entry.id   ae29d6d5bad660cbec27c07b12f7b49f
#
_cell.length_a   1.000
_cell.length_b   1.000
_cell.length_c   1.000
_cell.angle_alpha   90.00
_cell.angle_beta   90.00
_cell.angle_gamma   90.00
#
_symmetry.space_group_name_H-M   'P 1'
#
loop_
_entity.id
_entity.type
_entity.pdbx_description
1 polymer ?
#
loop_
_entity_poly.entity_id
_entity_poly.type
_entity_poly.pdbx_seq_one_letter_code
_entity_poly.pdbx_strand_id
1 'polypeptide(L)'
;MNASDYLKPGAFERIFGRALVLLVRIGLIGGHFFVLEIRGRKSGRTISLPVDPLDLEGQRYLVCARGNSNWVRNARTAGEVVLVRAMRRRRYLARELPPDMRPPILKAYLDLFAGEVQRFFPVPKGSAVESFKDLAPHYPVFALQPLDETGAHDQ
;
A
#
# COMPACT_ATOMS: atom_id res chain seq x y z
N MET A 1 3.08 22.54 4.94
CA MET A 1 3.24 21.68 3.74
C MET A 1 1.88 21.56 3.07
N ASN A 2 1.82 21.98 1.83
CA ASN A 2 0.57 22.08 1.08
C ASN A 2 0.12 20.69 0.58
N ALA A 3 -1.15 20.57 0.22
CA ALA A 3 -1.76 19.35 -0.33
C ALA A 3 -1.09 18.81 -1.62
N SER A 4 0.06 19.34 -1.98
CA SER A 4 0.85 19.04 -3.18
C SER A 4 2.05 18.11 -2.96
N ASP A 5 2.20 17.51 -1.80
CA ASP A 5 3.36 16.64 -1.48
C ASP A 5 3.27 15.23 -2.09
N TYR A 6 2.65 15.13 -3.27
CA TYR A 6 2.64 13.87 -4.02
C TYR A 6 3.80 13.80 -5.00
N LEU A 7 4.73 12.88 -4.76
CA LEU A 7 5.81 12.58 -5.69
C LEU A 7 5.29 11.71 -6.84
N LYS A 8 5.09 12.34 -8.00
CA LYS A 8 4.62 11.62 -9.19
C LYS A 8 5.70 10.65 -9.70
N PRO A 9 5.32 9.42 -10.08
CA PRO A 9 6.25 8.50 -10.73
C PRO A 9 6.67 9.02 -12.10
N GLY A 10 7.95 8.84 -12.46
CA GLY A 10 8.47 9.14 -13.78
C GLY A 10 7.91 8.18 -14.85
N ALA A 11 8.11 8.51 -16.14
CA ALA A 11 7.65 7.66 -17.26
C ALA A 11 8.27 6.25 -17.20
N PHE A 12 9.55 6.15 -16.88
CA PHE A 12 10.25 4.87 -16.72
C PHE A 12 9.66 4.04 -15.59
N GLU A 13 9.38 4.66 -14.43
CA GLU A 13 8.76 3.97 -13.30
C GLU A 13 7.36 3.45 -13.65
N ARG A 14 6.59 4.15 -14.49
CA ARG A 14 5.27 3.70 -14.93
C ARG A 14 5.35 2.48 -15.85
N ILE A 15 6.28 2.44 -16.81
CA ILE A 15 6.49 1.29 -17.71
C ILE A 15 7.01 0.10 -16.92
N PHE A 16 8.00 0.30 -16.07
CA PHE A 16 8.52 -0.73 -15.18
C PHE A 16 7.44 -1.28 -14.24
N GLY A 17 6.61 -0.40 -13.68
CA GLY A 17 5.49 -0.78 -12.84
C GLY A 17 4.48 -1.67 -13.56
N ARG A 18 4.16 -1.42 -14.82
CA ARG A 18 3.25 -2.28 -15.63
C ARG A 18 3.82 -3.68 -15.86
N ALA A 19 5.10 -3.77 -16.19
CA ALA A 19 5.78 -5.05 -16.36
C ALA A 19 5.82 -5.82 -15.03
N LEU A 20 6.16 -5.15 -13.93
CA LEU A 20 6.18 -5.73 -12.60
C LEU A 20 4.80 -6.24 -12.18
N VAL A 21 3.74 -5.48 -12.43
CA VAL A 21 2.35 -5.90 -12.17
C VAL A 21 2.05 -7.23 -12.86
N LEU A 22 2.39 -7.36 -14.13
CA LEU A 22 2.16 -8.61 -14.88
C LEU A 22 2.94 -9.77 -14.27
N LEU A 23 4.22 -9.58 -13.98
CA LEU A 23 5.11 -10.63 -13.45
C LEU A 23 4.67 -11.09 -12.07
N VAL A 24 4.27 -10.18 -11.20
CA VAL A 24 3.75 -10.51 -9.86
C VAL A 24 2.40 -11.23 -9.97
N ARG A 25 1.53 -10.77 -10.87
CA ARG A 25 0.20 -11.36 -11.07
C ARG A 25 0.26 -12.83 -11.48
N ILE A 26 1.20 -13.19 -12.35
CA ILE A 26 1.40 -14.57 -12.82
C ILE A 26 2.35 -15.38 -11.94
N GLY A 27 2.90 -14.78 -10.88
CA GLY A 27 3.75 -15.47 -9.90
C GLY A 27 5.20 -15.68 -10.32
N LEU A 28 5.69 -15.01 -11.37
CA LEU A 28 7.10 -15.07 -11.80
C LEU A 28 8.04 -14.27 -10.90
N ILE A 29 7.53 -13.25 -10.22
CA ILE A 29 8.24 -12.54 -9.17
C ILE A 29 7.57 -12.86 -7.84
N GLY A 30 8.34 -13.50 -6.97
CA GLY A 30 7.93 -13.81 -5.60
C GLY A 30 8.32 -12.71 -4.61
N GLY A 31 8.44 -13.10 -3.35
CA GLY A 31 8.79 -12.19 -2.26
C GLY A 31 7.58 -11.46 -1.70
N HIS A 32 7.76 -10.19 -1.38
CA HIS A 32 6.76 -9.37 -0.68
C HIS A 32 5.82 -8.59 -1.60
N PHE A 33 6.07 -8.58 -2.92
CA PHE A 33 5.26 -7.83 -3.88
C PHE A 33 3.88 -8.43 -4.11
N PHE A 34 2.89 -7.56 -4.12
CA PHE A 34 1.52 -7.83 -4.55
C PHE A 34 1.09 -6.83 -5.62
N VAL A 35 0.08 -7.18 -6.37
CA VAL A 35 -0.67 -6.23 -7.18
C VAL A 35 -1.84 -5.73 -6.36
N LEU A 36 -1.91 -4.42 -6.16
CA LEU A 36 -3.08 -3.76 -5.58
C LEU A 36 -4.05 -3.41 -6.72
N GLU A 37 -5.27 -3.87 -6.61
CA GLU A 37 -6.36 -3.48 -7.51
C GLU A 37 -7.38 -2.66 -6.75
N ILE A 38 -7.70 -1.49 -7.28
CA ILE A 38 -8.63 -0.54 -6.68
C ILE A 38 -9.55 0.02 -7.76
N ARG A 39 -10.81 0.24 -7.41
CA ARG A 39 -11.74 0.96 -8.28
C ARG A 39 -11.34 2.44 -8.36
N GLY A 40 -11.15 2.95 -9.56
CA GLY A 40 -10.90 4.37 -9.80
C GLY A 40 -12.13 5.21 -9.47
N ARG A 41 -11.95 6.24 -8.63
CA ARG A 41 -13.03 7.12 -8.17
C ARG A 41 -13.65 7.97 -9.28
N LYS A 42 -12.90 8.23 -10.34
CA LYS A 42 -13.36 9.04 -11.49
C LYS A 42 -13.88 8.19 -12.64
N SER A 43 -13.15 7.13 -12.99
CA SER A 43 -13.45 6.31 -14.16
C SER A 43 -14.33 5.10 -13.86
N GLY A 44 -14.40 4.65 -12.60
CA GLY A 44 -15.02 3.39 -12.22
C GLY A 44 -14.27 2.14 -12.68
N ARG A 45 -13.15 2.30 -13.38
CA ARG A 45 -12.31 1.19 -13.86
C ARG A 45 -11.37 0.70 -12.77
N THR A 46 -11.02 -0.57 -12.82
CA THR A 46 -9.99 -1.14 -11.94
C THR A 46 -8.62 -0.59 -12.32
N ILE A 47 -7.93 -0.05 -11.33
CA ILE A 47 -6.55 0.43 -11.44
C ILE A 47 -5.66 -0.57 -10.70
N SER A 48 -4.56 -0.97 -11.34
CA SER A 48 -3.61 -1.94 -10.79
C SER A 48 -2.24 -1.31 -10.63
N LEU A 49 -1.60 -1.56 -9.49
CA LEU A 49 -0.24 -1.08 -9.20
C LEU A 49 0.50 -2.06 -8.27
N PRO A 50 1.85 -2.12 -8.34
CA PRO A 50 2.62 -2.93 -7.41
C PRO A 50 2.68 -2.28 -6.03
N VAL A 51 2.56 -3.08 -4.98
CA VAL A 51 2.66 -2.65 -3.58
C VAL A 51 3.43 -3.66 -2.74
N ASP A 52 3.96 -3.19 -1.63
CA ASP A 52 4.60 -4.00 -0.60
C ASP A 52 3.76 -3.92 0.69
N PRO A 53 2.79 -4.82 0.89
CA PRO A 53 2.06 -4.84 2.14
C PRO A 53 2.97 -5.16 3.31
N LEU A 54 2.74 -4.51 4.44
CA LEU A 54 3.42 -4.81 5.70
C LEU A 54 2.53 -5.72 6.55
N ASP A 55 3.06 -6.86 6.92
CA ASP A 55 2.46 -7.72 7.95
C ASP A 55 3.17 -7.47 9.28
N LEU A 56 2.42 -6.99 10.25
CA LEU A 56 2.92 -6.67 11.59
C LEU A 56 1.93 -7.19 12.64
N GLU A 57 2.41 -8.08 13.50
CA GLU A 57 1.62 -8.63 14.60
C GLU A 57 0.26 -9.21 14.16
N GLY A 58 0.25 -9.90 13.03
CA GLY A 58 -0.96 -10.52 12.47
C GLY A 58 -1.90 -9.59 11.72
N GLN A 59 -1.59 -8.29 11.64
CA GLN A 59 -2.35 -7.29 10.89
C GLN A 59 -1.59 -6.89 9.63
N ARG A 60 -2.31 -6.82 8.50
CA ARG A 60 -1.77 -6.33 7.24
C ARG A 60 -2.07 -4.86 7.03
N TYR A 61 -1.06 -4.13 6.54
CA TYR A 61 -1.15 -2.71 6.26
C TYR A 61 -0.67 -2.37 4.86
N LEU A 62 -1.24 -1.32 4.29
CA LEU A 62 -0.68 -0.62 3.13
C LEU A 62 -0.19 0.75 3.56
N VAL A 63 1.06 1.06 3.21
CA VAL A 63 1.69 2.35 3.49
C VAL A 63 1.95 3.07 2.18
N CYS A 64 1.59 4.34 2.08
CA CYS A 64 1.95 5.17 0.95
C CYS A 64 3.12 6.10 1.31
N ALA A 65 4.33 5.72 0.89
CA ALA A 65 5.52 6.53 1.11
C ALA A 65 5.58 7.80 0.23
N ARG A 66 4.75 7.89 -0.79
CA ARG A 66 4.68 9.03 -1.72
C ARG A 66 3.65 10.09 -1.33
N GLY A 67 3.02 9.98 -0.17
CA GLY A 67 2.01 10.90 0.31
C GLY A 67 0.61 10.65 -0.28
N ASN A 68 -0.14 11.70 -0.54
CA ASN A 68 -1.55 11.62 -0.96
C ASN A 68 -1.70 11.25 -2.45
N SER A 69 -1.28 10.04 -2.81
CA SER A 69 -1.31 9.52 -4.17
C SER A 69 -2.72 9.24 -4.71
N ASN A 70 -2.82 8.96 -6.01
CA ASN A 70 -4.09 8.58 -6.62
C ASN A 70 -4.69 7.30 -6.01
N TRP A 71 -3.87 6.29 -5.74
CA TRP A 71 -4.38 5.06 -5.15
C TRP A 71 -4.93 5.28 -3.73
N VAL A 72 -4.30 6.16 -2.94
CA VAL A 72 -4.80 6.53 -1.60
C VAL A 72 -6.18 7.17 -1.69
N ARG A 73 -6.35 8.11 -2.61
CA ARG A 73 -7.65 8.76 -2.84
C ARG A 73 -8.71 7.78 -3.32
N ASN A 74 -8.34 6.86 -4.19
CA ASN A 74 -9.23 5.80 -4.67
C ASN A 74 -9.63 4.84 -3.53
N ALA A 75 -8.68 4.45 -2.68
CA ALA A 75 -8.94 3.59 -1.54
C ALA A 75 -9.88 4.23 -0.53
N ARG A 76 -9.72 5.53 -0.25
CA ARG A 76 -10.63 6.29 0.62
C ARG A 76 -12.06 6.27 0.10
N THR A 77 -12.24 6.44 -1.21
CA THR A 77 -13.56 6.45 -1.84
C THR A 77 -14.16 5.06 -1.94
N ALA A 78 -13.37 4.06 -2.34
CA ALA A 78 -13.85 2.70 -2.53
C ALA A 78 -14.09 1.96 -1.21
N GLY A 79 -13.26 2.20 -0.20
CA GLY A 79 -13.31 1.49 1.08
C GLY A 79 -12.86 0.03 1.02
N GLU A 80 -12.66 -0.50 -0.18
CA GLU A 80 -12.23 -1.87 -0.45
C GLU A 80 -11.07 -1.90 -1.45
N VAL A 81 -10.21 -2.89 -1.28
CA VAL A 81 -9.11 -3.18 -2.20
C VAL A 81 -8.98 -4.67 -2.43
N VAL A 82 -8.31 -5.04 -3.51
CA VAL A 82 -7.95 -6.43 -3.80
C VAL A 82 -6.44 -6.54 -3.88
N LEU A 83 -5.86 -7.54 -3.23
CA LEU A 83 -4.47 -7.92 -3.39
C LEU A 83 -4.38 -9.18 -4.23
N VAL A 84 -3.51 -9.15 -5.23
CA VAL A 84 -3.30 -10.28 -6.16
C VAL A 84 -1.83 -10.69 -6.14
N ARG A 85 -1.58 -11.98 -5.99
CA ARG A 85 -0.25 -12.57 -6.18
C ARG A 85 -0.40 -14.03 -6.60
N ALA A 86 0.41 -14.46 -7.56
CA ALA A 86 0.42 -15.85 -8.05
C ALA A 86 -1.00 -16.36 -8.37
N MET A 87 -1.78 -15.59 -9.10
CA MET A 87 -3.16 -15.86 -9.52
C MET A 87 -4.19 -15.92 -8.36
N ARG A 88 -3.79 -15.68 -7.13
CA ARG A 88 -4.68 -15.63 -5.96
C ARG A 88 -5.11 -14.20 -5.72
N ARG A 89 -6.41 -14.01 -5.59
CA ARG A 89 -7.07 -12.72 -5.34
C ARG A 89 -7.72 -12.75 -3.98
N ARG A 90 -7.48 -11.70 -3.17
CA ARG A 90 -8.14 -11.55 -1.88
C ARG A 90 -8.65 -10.13 -1.68
N ARG A 91 -9.89 -10.01 -1.26
CA ARG A 91 -10.55 -8.74 -0.98
C ARG A 91 -10.32 -8.32 0.47
N TYR A 92 -10.17 -7.02 0.68
CA TYR A 92 -10.01 -6.42 2.01
C TYR A 92 -10.85 -5.16 2.14
N LEU A 93 -11.39 -4.92 3.32
CA LEU A 93 -11.75 -3.57 3.73
C LEU A 93 -10.45 -2.80 3.99
N ALA A 94 -10.35 -1.59 3.46
CA ALA A 94 -9.23 -0.70 3.65
C ALA A 94 -9.65 0.46 4.55
N ARG A 95 -9.17 0.47 5.78
CA ARG A 95 -9.45 1.53 6.74
C ARG A 95 -8.21 2.37 6.97
N GLU A 96 -8.29 3.66 6.65
CA GLU A 96 -7.20 4.57 6.92
C GLU A 96 -7.06 4.82 8.43
N LEU A 97 -5.84 4.67 8.93
CA LEU A 97 -5.54 4.93 10.32
C LEU A 97 -5.35 6.43 10.56
N PRO A 98 -5.79 6.95 11.72
CA PRO A 98 -5.48 8.32 12.11
C PRO A 98 -3.96 8.49 12.29
N PRO A 99 -3.43 9.73 12.11
CA PRO A 99 -1.98 9.96 12.16
C PRO A 99 -1.29 9.50 13.44
N ASP A 100 -1.95 9.61 14.59
CA ASP A 100 -1.40 9.21 15.89
C ASP A 100 -1.17 7.69 16.03
N MET A 101 -1.83 6.88 15.22
CA MET A 101 -1.65 5.42 15.17
C MET A 101 -0.60 4.95 14.17
N ARG A 102 -0.09 5.83 13.31
CA ARG A 102 0.81 5.45 12.22
C ARG A 102 2.29 5.27 12.60
N PRO A 103 2.88 5.98 13.58
CA PRO A 103 4.32 5.96 13.81
C PRO A 103 4.95 4.58 13.95
N PRO A 104 4.43 3.63 14.77
CA PRO A 104 5.04 2.31 14.86
C PRO A 104 4.96 1.52 13.55
N ILE A 105 3.92 1.72 12.76
CA ILE A 105 3.73 1.07 11.46
C ILE A 105 4.70 1.64 10.43
N LEU A 106 4.88 2.96 10.39
CA LEU A 106 5.84 3.63 9.51
C LEU A 106 7.27 3.21 9.82
N LYS A 107 7.61 3.10 11.12
CA LYS A 107 8.92 2.59 11.54
C LYS A 107 9.15 1.17 11.03
N ALA A 108 8.23 0.26 11.29
CA ALA A 108 8.33 -1.14 10.85
C ALA A 108 8.44 -1.25 9.33
N TYR A 109 7.66 -0.44 8.61
CA TYR A 109 7.68 -0.39 7.14
C TYR A 109 9.04 0.08 6.61
N LEU A 110 9.58 1.17 7.13
CA LEU A 110 10.91 1.66 6.73
C LEU A 110 12.01 0.66 7.10
N ASP A 111 11.96 0.09 8.29
CA ASP A 111 12.98 -0.89 8.74
C ASP A 111 13.00 -2.13 7.85
N LEU A 112 11.84 -2.59 7.36
CA LEU A 112 11.73 -3.78 6.52
C LEU A 112 12.07 -3.49 5.05
N PHE A 113 11.58 -2.38 4.52
CA PHE A 113 11.63 -2.07 3.07
C PHE A 113 12.59 -0.92 2.71
N ALA A 114 13.56 -0.62 3.57
CA ALA A 114 14.47 0.52 3.37
C ALA A 114 15.17 0.51 2.00
N GLY A 115 15.48 -0.66 1.45
CA GLY A 115 16.10 -0.77 0.13
C GLY A 115 15.29 -0.10 -0.99
N GLU A 116 13.97 -0.13 -0.89
CA GLU A 116 13.05 0.44 -1.88
C GLU A 116 12.51 1.82 -1.49
N VAL A 117 12.33 2.08 -0.18
CA VAL A 117 11.56 3.24 0.25
C VAL A 117 12.34 4.30 1.01
N GLN A 118 13.61 4.07 1.38
CA GLN A 118 14.42 5.01 2.15
C GLN A 118 14.44 6.42 1.53
N ARG A 119 14.45 6.51 0.20
CA ARG A 119 14.46 7.80 -0.51
C ARG A 119 13.23 8.68 -0.26
N PHE A 120 12.14 8.08 0.24
CA PHE A 120 10.89 8.79 0.55
C PHE A 120 10.79 9.22 2.01
N PHE A 121 11.73 8.82 2.86
CA PHE A 121 11.73 9.12 4.29
C PHE A 121 12.90 10.05 4.64
N PRO A 122 12.64 11.14 5.38
CA PRO A 122 13.69 12.06 5.82
C PRO A 122 14.48 11.55 7.03
N VAL A 123 14.11 10.40 7.57
CA VAL A 123 14.77 9.73 8.69
C VAL A 123 15.37 8.41 8.25
N PRO A 124 16.54 7.98 8.79
CA PRO A 124 17.15 6.72 8.38
C PRO A 124 16.40 5.52 8.96
N LYS A 125 16.58 4.37 8.30
CA LYS A 125 16.25 3.05 8.86
C LYS A 125 16.80 2.93 10.29
N GLY A 126 16.03 2.34 11.19
CA GLY A 126 16.42 2.17 12.59
C GLY A 126 16.12 3.37 13.48
N SER A 127 15.57 4.47 12.95
CA SER A 127 15.14 5.61 13.76
C SER A 127 14.08 5.20 14.78
N ALA A 128 14.06 5.88 15.93
CA ALA A 128 13.07 5.63 16.98
C ALA A 128 11.65 5.98 16.49
N VAL A 129 10.63 5.36 17.10
CA VAL A 129 9.20 5.59 16.76
C VAL A 129 8.85 7.07 16.83
N GLU A 130 9.40 7.79 17.82
CA GLU A 130 9.17 9.22 18.03
C GLU A 130 9.52 10.08 16.82
N SER A 131 10.53 9.66 16.04
CA SER A 131 10.95 10.35 14.82
C SER A 131 9.89 10.33 13.72
N PHE A 132 8.91 9.46 13.82
CA PHE A 132 7.83 9.33 12.84
C PHE A 132 6.56 10.11 13.21
N LYS A 133 6.49 10.71 14.39
CA LYS A 133 5.29 11.44 14.83
C LYS A 133 4.95 12.63 13.92
N ASP A 134 5.95 13.45 13.63
CA ASP A 134 5.76 14.62 12.76
C ASP A 134 5.58 14.23 11.28
N LEU A 135 6.05 13.06 10.89
CA LEU A 135 5.91 12.53 9.54
C LEU A 135 4.53 11.92 9.30
N ALA A 136 3.92 11.36 10.32
CA ALA A 136 2.72 10.54 10.21
C ALA A 136 1.56 11.15 9.41
N PRO A 137 1.25 12.46 9.53
CA PRO A 137 0.18 13.07 8.75
C PRO A 137 0.40 13.00 7.22
N HIS A 138 1.64 12.88 6.78
CA HIS A 138 2.04 12.91 5.36
C HIS A 138 2.21 11.51 4.74
N TYR A 139 2.11 10.46 5.54
CA TYR A 139 2.28 9.07 5.11
C TYR A 139 1.00 8.28 5.39
N PRO A 140 0.06 8.21 4.43
CA PRO A 140 -1.17 7.46 4.61
C PRO A 140 -0.91 5.99 4.90
N VAL A 141 -1.64 5.45 5.87
CA VAL A 141 -1.59 4.04 6.27
C VAL A 141 -3.00 3.48 6.34
N PHE A 142 -3.22 2.36 5.66
CA PHE A 142 -4.48 1.62 5.69
C PHE A 142 -4.29 0.28 6.41
N ALA A 143 -5.14 0.00 7.38
CA ALA A 143 -5.28 -1.34 7.93
C ALA A 143 -6.20 -2.15 7.01
N LEU A 144 -5.78 -3.35 6.63
CA LEU A 144 -6.52 -4.24 5.75
C LEU A 144 -7.19 -5.35 6.54
N GLN A 145 -8.51 -5.37 6.53
CA GLN A 145 -9.30 -6.44 7.12
C GLN A 145 -9.79 -7.36 6.01
N PRO A 146 -9.44 -8.67 6.03
CA PRO A 146 -9.95 -9.61 5.05
C PRO A 146 -11.47 -9.61 5.03
N LEU A 147 -12.03 -9.51 3.83
CA LEU A 147 -13.44 -9.80 3.61
C LEU A 147 -13.56 -11.30 3.43
N ASP A 148 -14.27 -11.95 4.34
CA ASP A 148 -14.57 -13.37 4.22
C ASP A 148 -15.32 -13.58 2.91
N GLU A 149 -14.86 -14.48 2.08
CA GLU A 149 -15.71 -15.11 1.09
C GLU A 149 -16.80 -15.81 1.89
N THR A 150 -17.97 -15.19 1.97
CA THR A 150 -19.14 -15.79 2.60
C THR A 150 -19.37 -17.11 1.90
N GLY A 151 -19.09 -18.20 2.65
CA GLY A 151 -19.30 -19.57 2.36
C GLY A 151 -19.97 -19.94 1.05
N ALA A 152 -19.23 -20.57 0.18
CA ALA A 152 -19.75 -21.72 -0.53
C ALA A 152 -19.46 -22.96 0.33
N HIS A 153 -20.07 -23.00 1.49
CA HIS A 153 -20.44 -24.26 2.10
C HIS A 153 -21.90 -24.46 1.71
N ASP A 154 -22.09 -25.16 0.62
CA ASP A 154 -23.27 -25.97 0.53
C ASP A 154 -23.01 -27.24 -0.27
N GLN A 155 -23.03 -28.37 0.48
CA GLN A 155 -23.35 -29.75 0.14
C GLN A 155 -22.43 -30.47 -0.83
#